data_260b8f080a416052be97f214353368fa
#
_entry.id   260b8f080a416052be97f214353368fa
#
_cell.length_a   1.000
_cell.length_b   1.000
_cell.length_c   1.000
_cell.angle_alpha   90.00
_cell.angle_beta   90.00
_cell.angle_gamma   90.00
#
_symmetry.space_group_name_H-M   'P 1'
#
loop_
_entity.id
_entity.type
_entity.pdbx_description
1 polymer ?
#
loop_
_entity_poly.entity_id
_entity_poly.type
_entity_poly.pdbx_seq_one_letter_code
_entity_poly.pdbx_strand_id
1 'polypeptide(L)'
;MRIPVKRALTSAVLVLVAGLAVSGCASLEGDAPAPMTPLSRYALQVEPGLDRIALAVHDQGLSSNQHAALRDLAARYGASGSGHVRIESPAGDDPVAVQQAYAVRSFLQSAGVPEDRIQMAAYNAPDPRAPVLAGFETIRAQVPDCSAEVRNMGGRASNQSSGGFGCAITANMAAQIADPRDILGARPMTPADSGRAAVVFANYRQGEISSTPQEPLVKGRISGAVE
;
A
#
# COMPACT_ATOMS: atom_id res chain seq x y z
N MET A 1 14.58 -50.33 60.71
CA MET A 1 13.93 -49.04 60.71
C MET A 1 12.84 -49.10 59.59
N ARG A 2 11.57 -49.32 59.98
CA ARG A 2 10.45 -49.54 59.06
C ARG A 2 9.71 -48.22 58.95
N ILE A 3 9.83 -47.52 57.79
CA ILE A 3 9.10 -46.32 57.50
C ILE A 3 7.62 -46.70 57.24
N PRO A 4 6.65 -46.12 57.95
CA PRO A 4 5.25 -46.50 57.84
C PRO A 4 4.73 -46.16 56.44
N VAL A 5 4.30 -47.19 55.72
CA VAL A 5 3.78 -47.16 54.33
C VAL A 5 2.71 -46.07 54.10
N LYS A 6 1.92 -45.76 55.13
CA LYS A 6 0.89 -44.70 55.09
C LYS A 6 1.47 -43.26 54.82
N ARG A 7 2.65 -42.93 55.34
CA ARG A 7 3.29 -41.61 55.11
C ARG A 7 3.90 -41.51 53.72
N ALA A 8 4.38 -42.64 53.16
CA ALA A 8 4.89 -42.65 51.78
C ALA A 8 3.78 -42.48 50.76
N LEU A 9 2.59 -43.09 51.00
CA LEU A 9 1.43 -42.90 50.08
C LEU A 9 0.89 -41.47 50.09
N THR A 10 0.78 -40.87 51.29
CA THR A 10 0.28 -39.46 51.36
C THR A 10 1.25 -38.49 50.73
N SER A 11 2.54 -38.67 50.87
CA SER A 11 3.55 -37.83 50.20
C SER A 11 3.54 -38.01 48.67
N ALA A 12 3.37 -39.25 48.19
CA ALA A 12 3.28 -39.52 46.75
C ALA A 12 2.03 -38.91 46.11
N VAL A 13 0.87 -38.95 46.77
CA VAL A 13 -0.37 -38.32 46.30
C VAL A 13 -0.24 -36.79 46.29
N LEU A 14 0.39 -36.21 47.30
CA LEU A 14 0.59 -34.74 47.36
C LEU A 14 1.51 -34.23 46.23
N VAL A 15 2.55 -34.97 45.89
CA VAL A 15 3.46 -34.64 44.77
C VAL A 15 2.74 -34.79 43.44
N LEU A 16 1.88 -35.79 43.27
CA LEU A 16 1.13 -36.02 42.04
C LEU A 16 0.08 -34.91 41.82
N VAL A 17 -0.62 -34.47 42.89
CA VAL A 17 -1.60 -33.37 42.80
C VAL A 17 -0.90 -32.03 42.55
N ALA A 18 0.25 -31.77 43.12
CA ALA A 18 1.04 -30.59 42.89
C ALA A 18 1.59 -30.55 41.43
N GLY A 19 1.95 -31.70 40.86
CA GLY A 19 2.38 -31.82 39.45
C GLY A 19 1.27 -31.53 38.46
N LEU A 20 0.04 -31.91 38.75
CA LEU A 20 -1.13 -31.65 37.93
C LEU A 20 -1.58 -30.17 37.96
N ALA A 21 -1.31 -29.46 39.06
CA ALA A 21 -1.65 -28.05 39.18
C ALA A 21 -0.70 -27.12 38.40
N VAL A 22 0.52 -27.56 38.08
CA VAL A 22 1.50 -26.78 37.33
C VAL A 22 1.37 -26.98 35.81
N SER A 23 0.74 -28.04 35.33
CA SER A 23 0.54 -28.30 33.90
C SER A 23 -0.55 -27.43 33.27
N GLY A 24 -1.32 -26.69 34.06
CA GLY A 24 -2.33 -25.74 33.54
C GLY A 24 -1.77 -24.47 32.90
N CYS A 25 -0.46 -24.21 33.02
CA CYS A 25 0.19 -23.04 32.40
C CYS A 25 1.09 -23.39 31.20
N ALA A 26 1.10 -24.65 30.75
CA ALA A 26 1.62 -24.99 29.43
C ALA A 26 0.54 -24.62 28.40
N SER A 27 0.20 -23.32 28.36
CA SER A 27 -0.50 -22.75 27.24
C SER A 27 0.39 -22.86 26.03
N LEU A 28 -0.04 -23.62 25.01
CA LEU A 28 -0.67 -22.82 23.99
C LEU A 28 0.29 -21.75 23.45
N GLU A 29 1.41 -22.22 22.88
CA GLU A 29 1.83 -21.63 21.62
C GLU A 29 0.70 -21.91 20.63
N GLY A 30 -0.46 -21.38 20.95
CA GLY A 30 -1.62 -21.33 20.15
C GLY A 30 -1.63 -19.99 19.47
N ASP A 31 -1.74 -20.07 18.19
CA ASP A 31 -2.29 -19.09 17.27
C ASP A 31 -2.25 -17.64 17.78
N ALA A 32 -1.53 -16.82 17.03
CA ALA A 32 -1.65 -15.37 17.17
C ALA A 32 -3.12 -15.01 17.42
N PRO A 33 -3.42 -14.18 18.44
CA PRO A 33 -4.80 -13.88 18.78
C PRO A 33 -5.54 -13.49 17.52
N ALA A 34 -6.71 -14.10 17.30
CA ALA A 34 -7.51 -13.81 16.13
C ALA A 34 -7.65 -12.29 15.99
N PRO A 35 -7.42 -11.73 14.80
CA PRO A 35 -7.43 -10.28 14.61
C PRO A 35 -8.75 -9.72 15.14
N MET A 36 -8.67 -8.70 16.00
CA MET A 36 -9.82 -8.14 16.71
C MET A 36 -10.87 -7.52 15.77
N THR A 37 -10.48 -7.25 14.53
CA THR A 37 -11.38 -6.72 13.51
C THR A 37 -11.22 -7.50 12.20
N PRO A 38 -12.28 -7.62 11.39
CA PRO A 38 -12.18 -8.25 10.07
C PRO A 38 -11.15 -7.60 9.15
N LEU A 39 -10.88 -6.30 9.33
CA LEU A 39 -9.87 -5.54 8.58
C LEU A 39 -8.43 -5.99 8.87
N SER A 40 -8.15 -6.45 10.07
CA SER A 40 -6.80 -6.86 10.44
C SER A 40 -6.35 -8.17 9.76
N ARG A 41 -7.28 -8.94 9.18
CA ARG A 41 -6.95 -10.10 8.33
C ARG A 41 -6.45 -9.70 6.95
N TYR A 42 -6.86 -8.54 6.47
CA TYR A 42 -6.59 -8.05 5.12
C TYR A 42 -5.83 -6.75 5.20
N ALA A 43 -4.58 -6.83 5.67
CA ALA A 43 -3.70 -5.67 5.67
C ALA A 43 -3.48 -5.18 4.24
N LEU A 44 -3.55 -3.86 4.05
CA LEU A 44 -3.23 -3.25 2.78
C LEU A 44 -1.73 -3.47 2.49
N GLN A 45 -1.43 -4.04 1.36
CA GLN A 45 -0.07 -4.39 0.96
C GLN A 45 0.29 -3.72 -0.36
N VAL A 46 1.58 -3.62 -0.61
CA VAL A 46 2.13 -3.12 -1.87
C VAL A 46 2.96 -4.19 -2.55
N GLU A 47 2.99 -4.12 -3.87
CA GLU A 47 3.85 -4.94 -4.71
C GLU A 47 4.67 -4.06 -5.65
N PRO A 48 5.89 -4.48 -6.04
CA PRO A 48 6.63 -3.82 -7.10
C PRO A 48 5.83 -3.88 -8.40
N GLY A 49 5.78 -2.76 -9.10
CA GLY A 49 5.18 -2.63 -10.42
C GLY A 49 6.19 -2.08 -11.41
N LEU A 50 5.90 -2.23 -12.69
CA LEU A 50 6.66 -1.66 -13.77
C LEU A 50 5.70 -0.90 -14.69
N ASP A 51 5.91 0.41 -14.82
CA ASP A 51 5.24 1.22 -15.84
C ASP A 51 6.19 1.33 -17.04
N ARG A 52 5.86 0.65 -18.13
CA ARG A 52 6.73 0.53 -19.29
C ARG A 52 5.93 0.60 -20.59
N ILE A 53 6.48 1.33 -21.55
CA ILE A 53 5.97 1.40 -22.93
C ILE A 53 6.99 0.79 -23.88
N ALA A 54 6.51 0.23 -24.99
CA ALA A 54 7.32 -0.31 -26.07
C ALA A 54 7.12 0.58 -27.32
N LEU A 55 8.21 1.06 -27.87
CA LEU A 55 8.25 2.00 -28.99
C LEU A 55 8.85 1.29 -30.20
N ALA A 56 8.03 1.00 -31.21
CA ALA A 56 8.48 0.39 -32.44
C ALA A 56 9.57 1.25 -33.12
N VAL A 57 10.59 0.59 -33.68
CA VAL A 57 11.70 1.28 -34.35
C VAL A 57 11.27 1.69 -35.76
N HIS A 58 11.42 2.96 -36.08
CA HIS A 58 11.10 3.56 -37.37
C HIS A 58 12.29 4.32 -37.94
N ASP A 59 12.56 4.16 -39.24
CA ASP A 59 13.67 4.85 -39.92
C ASP A 59 13.48 6.40 -39.93
N GLN A 60 12.25 6.88 -39.78
CA GLN A 60 11.93 8.31 -39.72
C GLN A 60 11.93 8.90 -38.31
N GLY A 61 12.37 8.12 -37.30
CA GLY A 61 12.36 8.53 -35.91
C GLY A 61 11.01 8.35 -35.22
N LEU A 62 10.81 9.09 -34.12
CA LEU A 62 9.62 8.96 -33.28
C LEU A 62 8.36 9.49 -33.98
N SER A 63 7.32 8.68 -34.03
CA SER A 63 6.00 9.08 -34.54
C SER A 63 5.27 10.02 -33.56
N SER A 64 4.23 10.71 -34.03
CA SER A 64 3.39 11.56 -33.17
C SER A 64 2.74 10.81 -32.02
N ASN A 65 2.31 9.56 -32.26
CA ASN A 65 1.73 8.69 -31.22
C ASN A 65 2.77 8.29 -30.17
N GLN A 66 4.01 8.04 -30.60
CA GLN A 66 5.11 7.73 -29.67
C GLN A 66 5.49 8.96 -28.82
N HIS A 67 5.45 10.16 -29.41
CA HIS A 67 5.63 11.39 -28.64
C HIS A 67 4.52 11.60 -27.60
N ALA A 68 3.27 11.29 -27.94
CA ALA A 68 2.18 11.33 -26.97
C ALA A 68 2.38 10.32 -25.84
N ALA A 69 2.69 9.07 -26.16
CA ALA A 69 2.96 8.02 -25.17
C ALA A 69 4.15 8.37 -24.24
N LEU A 70 5.20 9.02 -24.78
CA LEU A 70 6.34 9.46 -23.99
C LEU A 70 5.98 10.65 -23.07
N ARG A 71 5.13 11.58 -23.50
CA ARG A 71 4.63 12.64 -22.62
C ARG A 71 3.83 12.07 -21.46
N ASP A 72 2.94 11.11 -21.74
CA ASP A 72 2.15 10.46 -20.72
C ASP A 72 3.02 9.68 -19.75
N LEU A 73 4.06 8.99 -20.25
CA LEU A 73 5.04 8.31 -19.41
C LEU A 73 5.78 9.30 -18.49
N ALA A 74 6.25 10.43 -19.04
CA ALA A 74 6.94 11.47 -18.28
C ALA A 74 6.02 12.09 -17.21
N ALA A 75 4.74 12.33 -17.53
CA ALA A 75 3.76 12.83 -16.57
C ALA A 75 3.51 11.85 -15.43
N ARG A 76 3.35 10.54 -15.73
CA ARG A 76 3.21 9.50 -14.70
C ARG A 76 4.47 9.35 -13.85
N TYR A 77 5.65 9.45 -14.46
CA TYR A 77 6.92 9.46 -13.72
C TYR A 77 7.00 10.66 -12.78
N GLY A 78 6.65 11.86 -13.25
CA GLY A 78 6.61 13.06 -12.42
C GLY A 78 5.65 12.95 -11.23
N ALA A 79 4.49 12.34 -11.43
CA ALA A 79 3.53 12.06 -10.37
C ALA A 79 4.02 10.97 -9.40
N SER A 80 4.76 9.97 -9.86
CA SER A 80 5.32 8.90 -9.04
C SER A 80 6.46 9.35 -8.13
N GLY A 81 7.24 10.37 -8.53
CA GLY A 81 8.27 11.04 -7.72
C GLY A 81 9.50 10.23 -7.33
N SER A 82 9.72 9.03 -7.88
CA SER A 82 10.82 8.17 -7.41
C SER A 82 11.44 7.31 -8.50
N GLY A 83 12.71 6.93 -8.26
CA GLY A 83 13.43 5.98 -9.09
C GLY A 83 14.07 6.58 -10.35
N HIS A 84 14.44 5.70 -11.26
CA HIS A 84 15.06 6.04 -12.53
C HIS A 84 14.14 5.61 -13.68
N VAL A 85 14.10 6.40 -14.73
CA VAL A 85 13.53 5.98 -16.01
C VAL A 85 14.62 5.20 -16.75
N ARG A 86 14.32 3.95 -17.06
CA ARG A 86 15.21 3.08 -17.84
C ARG A 86 14.76 3.07 -19.29
N ILE A 87 15.71 3.33 -20.19
CA ILE A 87 15.52 3.20 -21.63
C ILE A 87 16.34 2.00 -22.06
N GLU A 88 15.69 1.01 -22.65
CA GLU A 88 16.35 -0.23 -23.07
C GLU A 88 16.24 -0.36 -24.59
N SER A 89 17.39 -0.40 -25.26
CA SER A 89 17.47 -0.71 -26.69
C SER A 89 17.76 -2.21 -26.90
N PRO A 90 17.33 -2.82 -28.01
CA PRO A 90 17.73 -4.18 -28.32
C PRO A 90 19.24 -4.28 -28.40
N ALA A 91 19.79 -5.36 -27.86
CA ALA A 91 21.20 -5.70 -27.96
C ALA A 91 21.49 -6.13 -29.41
N GLY A 92 22.10 -5.25 -30.17
CA GLY A 92 22.43 -5.45 -31.56
C GLY A 92 22.94 -4.12 -32.15
N ASP A 93 23.64 -4.21 -33.24
CA ASP A 93 24.27 -3.04 -33.87
C ASP A 93 23.34 -2.31 -34.85
N ASP A 94 22.02 -2.40 -34.70
CA ASP A 94 21.10 -1.61 -35.54
C ASP A 94 21.19 -0.13 -35.19
N PRO A 95 21.75 0.72 -36.08
CA PRO A 95 21.97 2.13 -35.77
C PRO A 95 20.66 2.90 -35.61
N VAL A 96 19.55 2.42 -36.22
CA VAL A 96 18.26 3.07 -36.13
C VAL A 96 17.66 2.87 -34.74
N ALA A 97 17.75 1.67 -34.19
CA ALA A 97 17.28 1.39 -32.82
C ALA A 97 18.06 2.20 -31.79
N VAL A 98 19.37 2.27 -31.94
CA VAL A 98 20.24 3.07 -31.06
C VAL A 98 19.90 4.56 -31.16
N GLN A 99 19.78 5.09 -32.39
CA GLN A 99 19.40 6.48 -32.60
C GLN A 99 18.02 6.80 -31.99
N GLN A 100 17.06 5.90 -32.14
CA GLN A 100 15.74 6.06 -31.53
C GLN A 100 15.79 6.07 -30.00
N ALA A 101 16.62 5.23 -29.39
CA ALA A 101 16.81 5.24 -27.92
C ALA A 101 17.35 6.60 -27.44
N TYR A 102 18.31 7.20 -28.15
CA TYR A 102 18.78 8.55 -27.86
C TYR A 102 17.72 9.62 -28.09
N ALA A 103 16.89 9.49 -29.13
CA ALA A 103 15.78 10.39 -29.36
C ALA A 103 14.74 10.31 -28.20
N VAL A 104 14.46 9.10 -27.70
CA VAL A 104 13.61 8.90 -26.52
C VAL A 104 14.21 9.60 -25.29
N ARG A 105 15.54 9.44 -25.05
CA ARG A 105 16.22 10.14 -23.96
C ARG A 105 16.06 11.66 -24.07
N SER A 106 16.39 12.23 -25.22
CA SER A 106 16.28 13.67 -25.44
C SER A 106 14.85 14.19 -25.26
N PHE A 107 13.87 13.41 -25.71
CA PHE A 107 12.47 13.76 -25.52
C PHE A 107 12.07 13.76 -24.04
N LEU A 108 12.43 12.72 -23.28
CA LEU A 108 12.13 12.64 -21.84
C LEU A 108 12.78 13.77 -21.05
N GLN A 109 14.01 14.15 -21.41
CA GLN A 109 14.69 15.33 -20.83
C GLN A 109 13.90 16.62 -21.12
N SER A 110 13.46 16.83 -22.36
CA SER A 110 12.64 17.98 -22.74
C SER A 110 11.26 17.97 -22.06
N ALA A 111 10.75 16.80 -21.69
CA ALA A 111 9.51 16.61 -20.94
C ALA A 111 9.69 16.77 -19.42
N GLY A 112 10.88 17.11 -18.94
CA GLY A 112 11.14 17.43 -17.55
C GLY A 112 11.71 16.28 -16.70
N VAL A 113 12.10 15.16 -17.30
CA VAL A 113 12.80 14.08 -16.59
C VAL A 113 14.28 14.47 -16.42
N PRO A 114 14.81 14.56 -15.18
CA PRO A 114 16.21 14.94 -14.96
C PRO A 114 17.18 13.95 -15.60
N GLU A 115 18.28 14.45 -16.12
CA GLU A 115 19.27 13.62 -16.84
C GLU A 115 19.89 12.52 -15.97
N ASP A 116 20.19 12.83 -14.73
CA ASP A 116 20.71 11.90 -13.72
C ASP A 116 19.73 10.78 -13.35
N ARG A 117 18.47 10.95 -13.71
CA ARG A 117 17.40 9.96 -13.51
C ARG A 117 17.12 9.09 -14.73
N ILE A 118 17.83 9.30 -15.83
CA ILE A 118 17.65 8.49 -17.05
C ILE A 118 18.82 7.53 -17.19
N GLN A 119 18.50 6.24 -17.23
CA GLN A 119 19.49 5.16 -17.45
C GLN A 119 19.27 4.54 -18.82
N MET A 120 20.36 4.40 -19.56
CA MET A 120 20.38 3.67 -20.84
C MET A 120 20.89 2.27 -20.60
N ALA A 121 20.23 1.27 -21.16
CA ALA A 121 20.61 -0.14 -21.08
C ALA A 121 20.34 -0.85 -22.41
N ALA A 122 20.92 -2.02 -22.59
CA ALA A 122 20.58 -2.92 -23.68
C ALA A 122 19.82 -4.14 -23.11
N TYR A 123 18.90 -4.69 -23.90
CA TYR A 123 18.23 -5.94 -23.56
C TYR A 123 18.37 -6.95 -24.69
N ASN A 124 18.40 -8.23 -24.35
CA ASN A 124 18.45 -9.30 -25.34
C ASN A 124 17.11 -9.41 -26.07
N ALA A 125 17.11 -9.07 -27.35
CA ALA A 125 15.98 -9.21 -28.24
C ALA A 125 16.28 -10.20 -29.35
N PRO A 126 15.29 -10.94 -29.84
CA PRO A 126 15.48 -11.87 -30.96
C PRO A 126 15.71 -11.13 -32.29
N ASP A 127 15.33 -9.88 -32.37
CA ASP A 127 15.45 -9.01 -33.54
C ASP A 127 16.20 -7.72 -33.14
N PRO A 128 17.28 -7.34 -33.89
CA PRO A 128 17.96 -6.06 -33.69
C PRO A 128 17.06 -4.82 -33.82
N ARG A 129 15.93 -4.93 -34.54
CA ARG A 129 14.90 -3.91 -34.67
C ARG A 129 13.71 -4.10 -33.74
N ALA A 130 13.85 -4.90 -32.69
CA ALA A 130 12.86 -4.99 -31.64
C ALA A 130 12.59 -3.61 -31.02
N PRO A 131 11.42 -3.39 -30.40
CA PRO A 131 11.04 -2.08 -29.86
C PRO A 131 12.03 -1.55 -28.82
N VAL A 132 12.26 -0.25 -28.82
CA VAL A 132 12.89 0.45 -27.69
C VAL A 132 11.90 0.49 -26.53
N LEU A 133 12.32 0.06 -25.37
CA LEU A 133 11.51 0.04 -24.16
C LEU A 133 11.86 1.24 -23.30
N ALA A 134 10.86 1.95 -22.79
CA ALA A 134 11.06 3.03 -21.85
C ALA A 134 10.10 2.85 -20.67
N GLY A 135 10.61 2.95 -19.43
CA GLY A 135 9.77 2.72 -18.26
C GLY A 135 10.49 3.01 -16.95
N PHE A 136 9.74 2.91 -15.86
CA PHE A 136 10.27 3.09 -14.51
C PHE A 136 9.60 2.13 -13.53
N GLU A 137 10.30 1.83 -12.46
CA GLU A 137 9.75 1.04 -11.37
C GLU A 137 8.71 1.86 -10.59
N THR A 138 7.61 1.25 -10.31
CA THR A 138 6.51 1.83 -9.53
C THR A 138 6.11 0.87 -8.41
N ILE A 139 5.25 1.33 -7.53
CA ILE A 139 4.65 0.52 -6.49
C ILE A 139 3.15 0.51 -6.73
N ARG A 140 2.54 -0.66 -6.62
CA ARG A 140 1.10 -0.83 -6.75
C ARG A 140 0.52 -1.33 -5.43
N ALA A 141 -0.68 -0.88 -5.10
CA ALA A 141 -1.43 -1.48 -4.02
C ALA A 141 -1.94 -2.86 -4.46
N GLN A 142 -1.71 -3.86 -3.62
CA GLN A 142 -2.20 -5.21 -3.88
C GLN A 142 -3.69 -5.29 -3.58
N VAL A 143 -4.48 -5.59 -4.59
CA VAL A 143 -5.92 -5.81 -4.43
C VAL A 143 -6.15 -7.26 -4.03
N PRO A 144 -6.66 -7.55 -2.81
CA PRO A 144 -6.91 -8.91 -2.37
C PRO A 144 -8.03 -9.57 -3.19
N ASP A 145 -7.89 -10.86 -3.46
CA ASP A 145 -8.96 -11.67 -4.07
C ASP A 145 -9.99 -12.07 -3.02
N CYS A 146 -11.16 -11.47 -3.09
CA CYS A 146 -12.27 -11.72 -2.16
C CYS A 146 -13.25 -12.80 -2.65
N SER A 147 -13.00 -13.47 -3.76
CA SER A 147 -13.93 -14.41 -4.39
C SER A 147 -14.32 -15.58 -3.47
N ALA A 148 -13.39 -16.07 -2.67
CA ALA A 148 -13.63 -17.15 -1.71
C ALA A 148 -14.56 -16.73 -0.57
N GLU A 149 -14.48 -15.46 -0.14
CA GLU A 149 -15.24 -14.92 0.98
C GLU A 149 -16.69 -14.56 0.59
N VAL A 150 -16.91 -14.18 -0.67
CA VAL A 150 -18.28 -13.86 -1.18
C VAL A 150 -19.20 -15.07 -1.06
N ARG A 151 -18.67 -16.27 -1.23
CA ARG A 151 -19.44 -17.52 -1.10
C ARG A 151 -19.94 -17.79 0.32
N ASN A 152 -19.33 -17.18 1.33
CA ASN A 152 -19.63 -17.37 2.75
C ASN A 152 -20.52 -16.27 3.35
N MET A 153 -21.08 -15.39 2.52
CA MET A 153 -21.95 -14.29 3.00
C MET A 153 -23.37 -14.74 3.36
N GLY A 154 -23.72 -16.01 3.16
CA GLY A 154 -25.03 -16.56 3.46
C GLY A 154 -25.28 -16.80 4.94
N GLY A 155 -26.29 -16.12 5.49
CA GLY A 155 -27.10 -16.58 6.61
C GLY A 155 -26.44 -16.80 7.96
N ARG A 156 -25.63 -15.88 8.45
CA ARG A 156 -25.21 -15.92 9.86
C ARG A 156 -26.21 -15.16 10.72
N ALA A 157 -26.89 -15.88 11.60
CA ALA A 157 -27.76 -15.32 12.64
C ALA A 157 -26.96 -14.59 13.76
N SER A 158 -25.65 -14.41 13.59
CA SER A 158 -24.76 -13.70 14.52
C SER A 158 -24.49 -12.29 14.04
N ASN A 159 -24.43 -11.33 14.96
CA ASN A 159 -24.03 -9.94 14.68
C ASN A 159 -22.54 -9.78 14.32
N GLN A 160 -21.85 -10.86 13.99
CA GLN A 160 -20.45 -10.81 13.58
C GLN A 160 -20.36 -10.41 12.11
N SER A 161 -19.45 -9.51 11.80
CA SER A 161 -19.13 -9.15 10.43
C SER A 161 -18.65 -10.38 9.66
N SER A 162 -19.08 -10.50 8.40
CA SER A 162 -18.60 -11.58 7.51
C SER A 162 -17.10 -11.41 7.23
N GLY A 163 -16.39 -12.52 6.99
CA GLY A 163 -14.98 -12.47 6.54
C GLY A 163 -14.80 -11.61 5.29
N GLY A 164 -15.76 -11.64 4.39
CA GLY A 164 -15.78 -10.85 3.16
C GLY A 164 -15.83 -9.34 3.36
N PHE A 165 -16.35 -8.86 4.49
CA PHE A 165 -16.43 -7.42 4.76
C PHE A 165 -15.04 -6.76 4.81
N GLY A 166 -14.11 -7.33 5.58
CA GLY A 166 -12.75 -6.82 5.67
C GLY A 166 -12.01 -6.86 4.33
N CYS A 167 -12.18 -7.96 3.60
CA CYS A 167 -11.60 -8.12 2.27
C CYS A 167 -12.11 -7.05 1.29
N ALA A 168 -13.41 -6.83 1.21
CA ALA A 168 -14.01 -5.85 0.31
C ALA A 168 -13.54 -4.41 0.63
N ILE A 169 -13.44 -4.06 1.90
CA ILE A 169 -12.93 -2.74 2.30
C ILE A 169 -11.47 -2.58 1.87
N THR A 170 -10.61 -3.56 2.15
CA THR A 170 -9.20 -3.50 1.74
C THR A 170 -9.04 -3.46 0.22
N ALA A 171 -9.86 -4.23 -0.52
CA ALA A 171 -9.88 -4.17 -1.98
C ALA A 171 -10.25 -2.78 -2.50
N ASN A 172 -11.28 -2.16 -1.93
CA ASN A 172 -11.69 -0.80 -2.29
C ASN A 172 -10.62 0.24 -1.93
N MET A 173 -9.98 0.11 -0.77
CA MET A 173 -8.86 1.00 -0.38
C MET A 173 -7.69 0.84 -1.35
N ALA A 174 -7.31 -0.38 -1.70
CA ALA A 174 -6.25 -0.66 -2.66
C ALA A 174 -6.54 -0.08 -4.05
N ALA A 175 -7.80 -0.13 -4.49
CA ALA A 175 -8.23 0.40 -5.79
C ALA A 175 -8.32 1.94 -5.83
N GLN A 176 -8.54 2.59 -4.68
CA GLN A 176 -8.78 4.04 -4.59
C GLN A 176 -7.57 4.83 -4.09
N ILE A 177 -6.54 4.18 -3.56
CA ILE A 177 -5.38 4.89 -3.03
C ILE A 177 -4.65 5.66 -4.14
N ALA A 178 -4.46 6.95 -3.94
CA ALA A 178 -3.82 7.82 -4.92
C ALA A 178 -2.32 7.55 -5.06
N ASP A 179 -1.64 7.26 -3.95
CA ASP A 179 -0.23 6.91 -3.93
C ASP A 179 -0.02 5.67 -3.03
N PRO A 180 0.24 4.50 -3.63
CA PRO A 180 0.47 3.27 -2.87
C PRO A 180 1.63 3.32 -1.88
N ARG A 181 2.55 4.28 -2.02
CA ARG A 181 3.66 4.48 -1.07
C ARG A 181 3.19 4.92 0.30
N ASP A 182 2.03 5.55 0.40
CA ASP A 182 1.43 5.94 1.67
C ASP A 182 1.08 4.73 2.56
N ILE A 183 1.02 3.54 1.96
CA ILE A 183 0.87 2.27 2.69
C ILE A 183 2.16 1.90 3.45
N LEU A 184 3.32 2.24 2.88
CA LEU A 184 4.62 1.92 3.48
C LEU A 184 4.98 2.85 4.64
N GLY A 185 4.48 4.07 4.63
CA GLY A 185 4.73 5.04 5.68
C GLY A 185 4.08 6.39 5.41
N ALA A 186 3.85 7.12 6.49
CA ALA A 186 3.30 8.46 6.39
C ALA A 186 4.27 9.41 5.69
N ARG A 187 3.75 10.29 4.86
CA ARG A 187 4.53 11.36 4.26
C ARG A 187 5.01 12.35 5.34
N PRO A 188 6.18 12.96 5.16
CA PRO A 188 6.59 14.05 6.04
C PRO A 188 5.55 15.16 5.98
N MET A 189 5.07 15.58 7.15
CA MET A 189 4.15 16.69 7.23
C MET A 189 4.90 17.99 7.00
N THR A 190 4.25 18.94 6.32
CA THR A 190 4.74 20.34 6.30
C THR A 190 4.72 20.89 7.71
N PRO A 191 5.72 21.69 8.11
CA PRO A 191 5.70 22.34 9.40
C PRO A 191 4.39 23.09 9.61
N ALA A 192 3.85 23.01 10.82
CA ALA A 192 2.65 23.76 11.18
C ALA A 192 2.94 25.27 11.11
N ASP A 193 1.95 26.02 10.61
CA ASP A 193 2.03 27.49 10.64
C ASP A 193 1.96 27.98 12.09
N SER A 194 3.09 28.37 12.62
CA SER A 194 3.21 28.88 14.00
C SER A 194 2.44 30.17 14.21
N GLY A 195 2.29 31.00 13.18
CA GLY A 195 1.49 32.23 13.24
C GLY A 195 0.02 31.91 13.45
N ARG A 196 -0.53 30.99 12.68
CA ARG A 196 -1.92 30.54 12.86
C ARG A 196 -2.13 29.85 14.21
N ALA A 197 -1.20 29.03 14.65
CA ALA A 197 -1.25 28.40 15.96
C ALA A 197 -1.29 29.44 17.09
N ALA A 198 -0.47 30.50 17.03
CA ALA A 198 -0.45 31.57 18.00
C ALA A 198 -1.80 32.31 18.10
N VAL A 199 -2.45 32.58 16.95
CA VAL A 199 -3.78 33.21 16.92
C VAL A 199 -4.83 32.30 17.55
N VAL A 200 -4.84 31.01 17.24
CA VAL A 200 -5.77 30.04 17.83
C VAL A 200 -5.60 29.98 19.35
N PHE A 201 -4.35 29.95 19.85
CA PHE A 201 -4.08 29.94 21.27
C PHE A 201 -4.48 31.24 21.96
N ALA A 202 -4.28 32.41 21.30
CA ALA A 202 -4.72 33.68 21.82
C ALA A 202 -6.24 33.73 21.98
N ASN A 203 -6.99 33.35 20.98
CA ASN A 203 -8.45 33.28 21.02
C ASN A 203 -8.95 32.30 22.09
N TYR A 204 -8.33 31.13 22.21
CA TYR A 204 -8.67 30.15 23.24
C TYR A 204 -8.49 30.71 24.65
N ARG A 205 -7.39 31.44 24.92
CA ARG A 205 -7.12 32.09 26.23
C ARG A 205 -8.12 33.21 26.55
N GLN A 206 -8.68 33.84 25.53
CA GLN A 206 -9.68 34.91 25.66
C GLN A 206 -11.11 34.32 25.76
N GLY A 207 -11.26 33.01 25.66
CA GLY A 207 -12.56 32.33 25.65
C GLY A 207 -13.33 32.50 24.33
N GLU A 208 -12.65 32.95 23.27
CA GLU A 208 -13.25 33.10 21.96
C GLU A 208 -13.32 31.73 21.23
N ILE A 209 -14.39 31.52 20.47
CA ILE A 209 -14.60 30.32 19.71
C ILE A 209 -13.59 30.28 18.55
N SER A 210 -12.68 29.32 18.56
CA SER A 210 -11.67 29.14 17.50
C SER A 210 -12.19 28.33 16.29
N SER A 211 -13.42 27.83 16.36
CA SER A 211 -14.10 27.11 15.28
C SER A 211 -15.03 28.01 14.50
N THR A 212 -15.38 27.57 13.28
CA THR A 212 -16.42 28.24 12.48
C THR A 212 -17.72 28.33 13.26
N PRO A 213 -18.44 29.49 13.20
CA PRO A 213 -19.75 29.61 13.80
C PRO A 213 -20.64 28.44 13.34
N GLN A 214 -21.41 27.89 14.27
CA GLN A 214 -22.34 26.80 13.95
C GLN A 214 -23.37 27.31 12.92
N GLU A 215 -23.52 26.60 11.82
CA GLU A 215 -24.54 26.95 10.83
C GLU A 215 -25.94 26.96 11.45
N PRO A 216 -26.82 27.88 11.04
CA PRO A 216 -28.18 27.98 11.58
C PRO A 216 -29.00 26.68 11.45
N LEU A 217 -28.66 25.87 10.45
CA LEU A 217 -29.26 24.55 10.19
C LEU A 217 -28.94 23.52 11.29
N VAL A 218 -27.83 23.66 12.01
CA VAL A 218 -27.45 22.77 13.12
C VAL A 218 -28.17 23.12 14.42
N LYS A 219 -28.76 24.33 14.53
CA LYS A 219 -29.72 24.70 15.58
C LYS A 219 -31.12 24.11 15.34
N GLY A 220 -31.27 23.38 14.25
CA GLY A 220 -32.50 22.74 13.89
C GLY A 220 -32.74 21.47 14.69
N ARG A 221 -33.91 21.37 15.23
CA ARG A 221 -34.63 20.22 15.73
C ARG A 221 -34.01 18.89 15.33
N ILE A 222 -33.57 18.15 16.30
CA ILE A 222 -33.53 16.69 16.20
C ILE A 222 -34.89 16.28 15.65
N SER A 223 -34.88 15.60 14.51
CA SER A 223 -36.06 15.10 13.81
C SER A 223 -37.16 14.72 14.78
N GLY A 224 -38.38 15.31 14.61
CA GLY A 224 -39.60 14.93 15.38
C GLY A 224 -40.15 13.58 14.96
N ALA A 225 -39.33 12.66 14.48
CA ALA A 225 -39.69 11.33 14.04
C ALA A 225 -39.67 10.28 15.18
N VAL A 226 -39.49 10.73 16.43
CA VAL A 226 -39.55 9.88 17.62
C VAL A 226 -40.58 10.49 18.57
N GLU A 227 -41.86 10.41 18.25
CA GLU A 227 -43.01 10.38 19.16
C GLU A 227 -43.70 9.03 19.02
#